data_b7de1d56b181394a02192a3ab98ee51d
#
_entry.id   b7de1d56b181394a02192a3ab98ee51d
#
_cell.length_a   1.000
_cell.length_b   1.000
_cell.length_c   1.000
_cell.angle_alpha   90.00
_cell.angle_beta   90.00
_cell.angle_gamma   90.00
#
_symmetry.space_group_name_H-M   'P 1'
#
loop_
_entity.id
_entity.type
_entity.pdbx_description
1 polymer ?
#
loop_
_entity_poly.entity_id
_entity_poly.type
_entity_poly.pdbx_seq_one_letter_code
_entity_poly.pdbx_strand_id
1 'polypeptide(L)'
;MKTNNKPINTTDRMVEIIKKCGCPCVTCKEIIQRINMELINKIIDLENRVQKHVIITSGRRCIDYNRSIGGYVDSPHITGLAADIRVEGISILELAKICVEIGFERVGIYPNHVHVDMIDPIPSLFWYVKKYNEAPIYSGSIKTLEEFLKYVIK
;
A
#
# COMPACT_ATOMS: atom_id res chain seq x y z
N MET A 1 2.47 -31.43 -13.00
CA MET A 1 3.36 -31.09 -11.88
C MET A 1 2.50 -30.59 -10.73
N LYS A 2 2.50 -31.28 -9.59
CA LYS A 2 1.81 -30.81 -8.39
C LYS A 2 2.62 -29.63 -7.83
N THR A 3 2.08 -28.43 -7.91
CA THR A 3 2.64 -27.29 -7.18
C THR A 3 2.52 -27.60 -5.69
N ASN A 4 3.65 -27.85 -5.03
CA ASN A 4 3.72 -27.94 -3.58
C ASN A 4 3.42 -26.54 -2.99
N ASN A 5 2.15 -26.16 -2.96
CA ASN A 5 1.69 -25.03 -2.19
C ASN A 5 1.71 -25.43 -0.70
N LYS A 6 2.90 -25.35 -0.10
CA LYS A 6 3.01 -25.36 1.35
C LYS A 6 2.27 -24.11 1.84
N PRO A 7 1.30 -24.24 2.74
CA PRO A 7 0.63 -23.06 3.27
C PRO A 7 1.70 -22.11 3.83
N ILE A 8 1.66 -20.85 3.43
CA ILE A 8 2.53 -19.80 3.96
C ILE A 8 2.29 -19.82 5.47
N ASN A 9 3.36 -20.05 6.26
CA ASN A 9 3.25 -19.95 7.70
C ASN A 9 2.88 -18.49 8.04
N THR A 10 1.64 -18.28 8.39
CA THR A 10 1.04 -16.96 8.57
C THR A 10 1.81 -16.13 9.59
N THR A 11 2.32 -16.77 10.64
CA THR A 11 3.07 -16.07 11.71
C THR A 11 4.43 -15.57 11.22
N ASP A 12 5.22 -16.41 10.53
CA ASP A 12 6.52 -16.00 10.01
C ASP A 12 6.39 -14.93 8.94
N ARG A 13 5.35 -15.07 8.09
CA ARG A 13 5.08 -14.08 7.06
C ARG A 13 4.62 -12.76 7.64
N MET A 14 3.81 -12.77 8.67
CA MET A 14 3.40 -11.56 9.40
C MET A 14 4.60 -10.82 9.96
N VAL A 15 5.54 -11.53 10.61
CA VAL A 15 6.77 -10.94 11.15
C VAL A 15 7.61 -10.30 10.05
N GLU A 16 7.72 -10.97 8.90
CA GLU A 16 8.48 -10.43 7.75
C GLU A 16 7.83 -9.16 7.19
N ILE A 17 6.51 -9.15 7.02
CA ILE A 17 5.76 -7.98 6.55
C ILE A 17 5.92 -6.81 7.52
N ILE A 18 5.79 -7.05 8.83
CA ILE A 18 5.99 -6.02 9.86
C ILE A 18 7.39 -5.39 9.74
N LYS A 19 8.43 -6.21 9.59
CA LYS A 19 9.80 -5.71 9.42
C LYS A 19 9.95 -4.86 8.15
N LYS A 20 9.36 -5.28 7.04
CA LYS A 20 9.40 -4.54 5.77
C LYS A 20 8.59 -3.25 5.80
N CYS A 21 7.55 -3.19 6.63
CA CYS A 21 6.77 -1.97 6.87
C CYS A 21 7.47 -0.96 7.80
N GLY A 22 8.62 -1.28 8.35
CA GLY A 22 9.39 -0.38 9.23
C GLY A 22 10.06 0.77 8.45
N CYS A 23 10.36 1.86 9.16
CA CYS A 23 11.14 2.97 8.60
C CYS A 23 12.57 2.49 8.25
N PRO A 24 13.06 2.76 7.03
CA PRO A 24 14.38 2.26 6.60
C PRO A 24 15.56 3.06 7.13
N CYS A 25 15.33 4.21 7.78
CA CYS A 25 16.44 5.05 8.24
C CYS A 25 17.23 4.38 9.39
N VAL A 26 18.53 4.69 9.47
CA VAL A 26 19.46 4.06 10.42
C VAL A 26 19.02 4.25 11.86
N THR A 27 18.54 5.45 12.21
CA THR A 27 18.09 5.79 13.57
C THR A 27 16.84 5.06 14.03
N CYS A 28 16.02 4.55 13.10
CA CYS A 28 14.79 3.84 13.40
C CYS A 28 14.92 2.32 13.42
N LYS A 29 16.01 1.75 12.92
CA LYS A 29 16.17 0.29 12.77
C LYS A 29 16.09 -0.48 14.09
N GLU A 30 16.50 0.13 15.19
CA GLU A 30 16.54 -0.48 16.51
C GLU A 30 15.34 -0.09 17.41
N ILE A 31 14.44 0.73 16.90
CA ILE A 31 13.27 1.20 17.64
C ILE A 31 12.07 0.36 17.28
N ILE A 32 11.31 -0.08 18.30
CA ILE A 32 10.00 -0.70 18.09
C ILE A 32 9.09 0.31 17.41
N GLN A 33 8.73 0.02 16.17
CA GLN A 33 7.90 0.90 15.37
C GLN A 33 6.44 0.46 15.46
N ARG A 34 5.56 1.42 15.68
CA ARG A 34 4.11 1.15 15.65
C ARG A 34 3.64 1.10 14.20
N ILE A 35 3.14 -0.06 13.80
CA ILE A 35 2.51 -0.30 12.50
C ILE A 35 1.10 -0.80 12.75
N ASN A 36 0.16 -0.31 12.00
CA ASN A 36 -1.24 -0.70 12.13
C ASN A 36 -1.42 -2.18 11.75
N MET A 37 -1.95 -2.98 12.68
CA MET A 37 -2.09 -4.42 12.48
C MET A 37 -3.18 -4.79 11.48
N GLU A 38 -4.20 -3.95 11.31
CA GLU A 38 -5.21 -4.16 10.28
C GLU A 38 -4.62 -3.98 8.87
N LEU A 39 -3.71 -3.00 8.69
CA LEU A 39 -2.93 -2.88 7.46
C LEU A 39 -2.15 -4.17 7.16
N ILE A 40 -1.48 -4.73 8.16
CA ILE A 40 -0.72 -6.00 8.01
C ILE A 40 -1.64 -7.15 7.63
N ASN A 41 -2.79 -7.28 8.30
CA ASN A 41 -3.77 -8.33 8.00
C ASN A 41 -4.31 -8.20 6.56
N LYS A 42 -4.63 -7.00 6.11
CA LYS A 42 -5.07 -6.78 4.72
C LYS A 42 -3.96 -7.08 3.68
N ILE A 43 -2.70 -6.82 4.00
CA ILE A 43 -1.58 -7.22 3.12
C ILE A 43 -1.48 -8.76 3.05
N ILE A 44 -1.69 -9.46 4.16
CA ILE A 44 -1.73 -10.93 4.17
C ILE A 44 -2.92 -11.45 3.35
N ASP A 45 -4.10 -10.85 3.49
CA ASP A 45 -5.28 -11.19 2.69
C ASP A 45 -5.03 -10.97 1.20
N LEU A 46 -4.31 -9.89 0.85
CA LEU A 46 -3.88 -9.66 -0.52
C LEU A 46 -2.96 -10.78 -1.03
N GLU A 47 -1.94 -11.19 -0.27
CA GLU A 47 -1.07 -12.31 -0.63
C GLU A 47 -1.86 -13.61 -0.85
N ASN A 48 -2.79 -13.90 0.06
CA ASN A 48 -3.67 -15.07 -0.06
C ASN A 48 -4.57 -14.99 -1.31
N ARG A 49 -5.07 -13.81 -1.64
CA ARG A 49 -5.92 -13.59 -2.82
C ARG A 49 -5.16 -13.76 -4.14
N VAL A 50 -3.93 -13.27 -4.22
CA VAL A 50 -3.11 -13.32 -5.44
C VAL A 50 -2.18 -14.53 -5.52
N GLN A 51 -2.03 -15.29 -4.43
CA GLN A 51 -1.09 -16.43 -4.30
C GLN A 51 0.36 -16.06 -4.62
N LYS A 52 0.76 -14.83 -4.27
CA LYS A 52 2.10 -14.27 -4.48
C LYS A 52 2.48 -13.36 -3.32
N HIS A 53 3.78 -13.20 -3.08
CA HIS A 53 4.26 -12.26 -2.09
C HIS A 53 4.08 -10.81 -2.54
N VAL A 54 3.60 -9.98 -1.63
CA VAL A 54 3.55 -8.53 -1.79
C VAL A 54 4.95 -7.95 -1.52
N ILE A 55 5.42 -7.12 -2.43
CA ILE A 55 6.65 -6.34 -2.27
C ILE A 55 6.26 -4.99 -1.67
N ILE A 56 6.74 -4.73 -0.45
CA ILE A 56 6.55 -3.45 0.22
C ILE A 56 7.73 -2.56 -0.15
N THR A 57 7.46 -1.52 -0.92
CA THR A 57 8.46 -0.55 -1.36
C THR A 57 8.65 0.60 -0.38
N SER A 58 7.63 0.90 0.42
CA SER A 58 7.69 1.86 1.52
C SER A 58 6.60 1.53 2.55
N GLY A 59 6.96 1.55 3.81
CA GLY A 59 6.04 1.40 4.93
C GLY A 59 6.04 2.64 5.81
N ARG A 60 6.18 2.45 7.13
CA ARG A 60 6.29 3.56 8.07
C ARG A 60 7.53 4.41 7.78
N ARG A 61 7.39 5.72 7.95
CA ARG A 61 8.47 6.70 7.80
C ARG A 61 8.54 7.56 9.06
N CYS A 62 9.73 7.78 9.62
CA CYS A 62 9.89 8.86 10.59
C CYS A 62 9.76 10.23 9.90
N ILE A 63 9.52 11.27 10.67
CA ILE A 63 9.31 12.63 10.15
C ILE A 63 10.50 13.09 9.30
N ASP A 64 11.72 12.84 9.78
CA ASP A 64 12.94 13.27 9.08
C ASP A 64 13.15 12.52 7.76
N TYR A 65 12.93 11.20 7.76
CA TYR A 65 13.01 10.42 6.52
C TYR A 65 11.92 10.85 5.53
N ASN A 66 10.68 11.03 5.99
CA ASN A 66 9.58 11.49 5.13
C ASN A 66 9.90 12.86 4.50
N ARG A 67 10.44 13.79 5.29
CA ARG A 67 10.88 15.10 4.79
C ARG A 67 12.01 14.97 3.75
N SER A 68 12.98 14.10 4.00
CA SER A 68 14.15 13.91 3.11
C SER A 68 13.77 13.40 1.72
N ILE A 69 12.67 12.65 1.61
CA ILE A 69 12.16 12.12 0.32
C ILE A 69 11.03 12.94 -0.28
N GLY A 70 10.73 14.12 0.29
CA GLY A 70 9.67 15.02 -0.22
C GLY A 70 8.25 14.55 0.05
N GLY A 71 8.04 13.72 1.09
CA GLY A 71 6.70 13.27 1.48
C GLY A 71 5.87 14.39 2.12
N TYR A 72 4.54 14.28 2.02
CA TYR A 72 3.62 15.22 2.66
C TYR A 72 3.78 15.20 4.18
N VAL A 73 3.64 16.37 4.82
CA VAL A 73 3.83 16.53 6.28
C VAL A 73 2.81 15.75 7.12
N ASP A 74 1.65 15.48 6.57
CA ASP A 74 0.56 14.70 7.17
C ASP A 74 0.42 13.28 6.55
N SER A 75 1.48 12.78 5.95
CA SER A 75 1.48 11.47 5.31
C SER A 75 1.12 10.35 6.29
N PRO A 76 0.20 9.44 5.94
CA PRO A 76 -0.16 8.28 6.77
C PRO A 76 1.01 7.29 6.98
N HIS A 77 2.04 7.36 6.18
CA HIS A 77 3.29 6.64 6.43
C HIS A 77 3.96 7.04 7.75
N ILE A 78 3.84 8.31 8.18
CA ILE A 78 4.43 8.78 9.43
C ILE A 78 3.82 8.09 10.65
N THR A 79 2.54 7.79 10.59
CA THR A 79 1.81 7.15 11.70
C THR A 79 1.77 5.63 11.63
N GLY A 80 2.38 5.02 10.60
CA GLY A 80 2.38 3.57 10.40
C GLY A 80 1.06 3.01 9.87
N LEU A 81 0.25 3.87 9.25
CA LEU A 81 -1.06 3.51 8.70
C LEU A 81 -1.02 3.21 7.19
N ALA A 82 0.13 3.32 6.53
CA ALA A 82 0.24 3.20 5.08
C ALA A 82 1.37 2.28 4.63
N ALA A 83 1.18 1.71 3.45
CA ALA A 83 2.20 1.00 2.70
C ALA A 83 2.09 1.32 1.20
N ASP A 84 3.24 1.43 0.55
CA ASP A 84 3.37 1.42 -0.90
C ASP A 84 3.76 0.00 -1.31
N ILE A 85 2.99 -0.61 -2.20
CA ILE A 85 3.08 -2.03 -2.52
C ILE A 85 3.08 -2.29 -4.02
N ARG A 86 3.67 -3.41 -4.40
CA ARG A 86 3.55 -4.01 -5.73
C ARG A 86 3.59 -5.52 -5.65
N VAL A 87 3.16 -6.21 -6.69
CA VAL A 87 3.23 -7.67 -6.81
C VAL A 87 3.82 -8.01 -8.17
N GLU A 88 4.80 -8.89 -8.19
CA GLU A 88 5.43 -9.29 -9.45
C GLU A 88 4.45 -10.00 -10.37
N GLY A 89 4.41 -9.58 -11.64
CA GLY A 89 3.51 -10.13 -12.65
C GLY A 89 2.04 -9.69 -12.53
N ILE A 90 1.72 -8.73 -11.66
CA ILE A 90 0.42 -8.08 -11.58
C ILE A 90 0.60 -6.60 -11.94
N SER A 91 -0.18 -6.10 -12.88
CA SER A 91 -0.13 -4.68 -13.23
C SER A 91 -0.61 -3.79 -12.08
N ILE A 92 -0.14 -2.55 -12.05
CA ILE A 92 -0.53 -1.60 -10.99
C ILE A 92 -2.04 -1.38 -10.96
N LEU A 93 -2.69 -1.30 -12.12
CA LEU A 93 -4.14 -1.12 -12.19
C LEU A 93 -4.91 -2.34 -11.68
N GLU A 94 -4.45 -3.54 -12.01
CA GLU A 94 -5.04 -4.77 -11.51
C GLU A 94 -4.85 -4.90 -10.00
N LEU A 95 -3.65 -4.60 -9.51
CA LEU A 95 -3.36 -4.60 -8.08
C LEU A 95 -4.26 -3.60 -7.31
N ALA A 96 -4.48 -2.40 -7.85
CA ALA A 96 -5.36 -1.42 -7.24
C ALA A 96 -6.81 -1.92 -7.14
N LYS A 97 -7.33 -2.60 -8.17
CA LYS A 97 -8.65 -3.23 -8.14
C LYS A 97 -8.75 -4.30 -7.06
N ILE A 98 -7.76 -5.19 -6.99
CA ILE A 98 -7.71 -6.23 -5.96
C ILE A 98 -7.65 -5.60 -4.55
N CYS A 99 -6.87 -4.54 -4.35
CA CYS A 99 -6.83 -3.83 -3.08
C CYS A 99 -8.22 -3.32 -2.65
N VAL A 100 -8.99 -2.75 -3.57
CA VAL A 100 -10.36 -2.31 -3.27
C VAL A 100 -11.28 -3.50 -2.98
N GLU A 101 -11.17 -4.61 -3.73
CA GLU A 101 -11.96 -5.82 -3.49
C GLU A 101 -11.73 -6.44 -2.11
N ILE A 102 -10.52 -6.37 -1.57
CA ILE A 102 -10.20 -6.84 -0.22
C ILE A 102 -10.51 -5.82 0.88
N GLY A 103 -11.06 -4.67 0.53
CA GLY A 103 -11.59 -3.69 1.45
C GLY A 103 -10.65 -2.54 1.82
N PHE A 104 -9.64 -2.23 1.02
CA PHE A 104 -8.98 -0.94 1.13
C PHE A 104 -9.89 0.15 0.55
N GLU A 105 -10.12 1.19 1.34
CA GLU A 105 -11.01 2.29 0.97
C GLU A 105 -10.26 3.54 0.50
N ARG A 106 -8.95 3.58 0.78
CA ARG A 106 -8.05 4.64 0.31
C ARG A 106 -6.94 4.01 -0.51
N VAL A 107 -6.95 4.29 -1.81
CA VAL A 107 -6.03 3.68 -2.77
C VAL A 107 -5.44 4.73 -3.71
N GLY A 108 -4.13 4.86 -3.71
CA GLY A 108 -3.37 5.71 -4.62
C GLY A 108 -2.67 4.89 -5.70
N ILE A 109 -2.84 5.29 -6.95
CA ILE A 109 -2.27 4.62 -8.10
C ILE A 109 -1.11 5.46 -8.64
N TYR A 110 0.08 4.91 -8.54
CA TYR A 110 1.33 5.51 -8.97
C TYR A 110 1.93 4.74 -10.16
N PRO A 111 2.92 5.29 -10.88
CA PRO A 111 3.50 4.59 -12.04
C PRO A 111 4.06 3.20 -11.74
N ASN A 112 4.58 2.94 -10.54
CA ASN A 112 5.27 1.70 -10.19
C ASN A 112 4.85 1.06 -8.87
N HIS A 113 3.84 1.60 -8.19
CA HIS A 113 3.30 1.03 -6.95
C HIS A 113 1.84 1.45 -6.73
N VAL A 114 1.19 0.75 -5.84
CA VAL A 114 -0.10 1.14 -5.27
C VAL A 114 0.14 1.58 -3.83
N HIS A 115 -0.34 2.76 -3.50
CA HIS A 115 -0.43 3.21 -2.10
C HIS A 115 -1.74 2.74 -1.50
N VAL A 116 -1.68 2.16 -0.31
CA VAL A 116 -2.83 1.81 0.51
C VAL A 116 -2.67 2.37 1.91
N ASP A 117 -3.73 2.83 2.51
CA ASP A 117 -3.69 3.30 3.88
C ASP A 117 -4.98 3.01 4.66
N MET A 118 -4.87 3.10 5.98
CA MET A 118 -5.90 2.81 6.95
C MET A 118 -6.43 4.06 7.65
N ILE A 119 -6.28 5.25 7.03
CA ILE A 119 -6.97 6.44 7.52
C ILE A 119 -8.46 6.18 7.36
N ASP A 120 -9.21 6.53 8.39
CA ASP A 120 -10.67 6.36 8.41
C ASP A 120 -11.29 7.20 7.26
N PRO A 121 -11.88 6.51 6.28
CA PRO A 121 -12.24 7.16 5.05
C PRO A 121 -13.72 7.44 5.04
N ILE A 122 -14.08 8.61 5.28
CA ILE A 122 -15.43 9.02 4.93
C ILE A 122 -15.31 10.23 4.01
N PRO A 123 -15.50 10.05 2.72
CA PRO A 123 -15.74 8.85 1.89
C PRO A 123 -14.48 8.13 1.41
N SER A 124 -14.64 6.94 0.80
CA SER A 124 -13.57 6.25 0.05
C SER A 124 -12.87 7.20 -0.89
N LEU A 125 -11.55 7.16 -0.94
CA LEU A 125 -10.75 8.08 -1.72
C LEU A 125 -9.77 7.33 -2.63
N PHE A 126 -9.86 7.63 -3.93
CA PHE A 126 -8.91 7.14 -4.92
C PHE A 126 -8.15 8.32 -5.53
N TRP A 127 -6.89 8.09 -5.87
CA TRP A 127 -6.13 9.07 -6.64
C TRP A 127 -5.18 8.39 -7.62
N TYR A 128 -4.85 9.12 -8.69
CA TYR A 128 -4.03 8.66 -9.79
C TYR A 128 -2.91 9.64 -10.07
N VAL A 129 -1.68 9.16 -10.10
CA VAL A 129 -0.47 9.90 -10.45
C VAL A 129 0.07 9.34 -11.77
N LYS A 130 -0.10 10.06 -12.85
CA LYS A 130 0.31 9.61 -14.19
C LYS A 130 1.83 9.53 -14.34
N LYS A 131 2.53 10.53 -13.80
CA LYS A 131 3.99 10.60 -13.77
C LYS A 131 4.45 11.12 -12.42
N TYR A 132 5.62 10.68 -11.97
CA TYR A 132 6.26 11.31 -10.83
C TYR A 132 6.45 12.80 -11.12
N ASN A 133 6.25 13.63 -10.12
CA ASN A 133 6.25 15.10 -10.18
C ASN A 133 5.00 15.75 -10.82
N GLU A 134 4.01 14.99 -11.25
CA GLU A 134 2.69 15.53 -11.59
C GLU A 134 1.78 15.51 -10.36
N ALA A 135 0.87 16.48 -10.28
CA ALA A 135 -0.14 16.51 -9.23
C ALA A 135 -1.09 15.31 -9.34
N PRO A 136 -1.47 14.69 -8.22
CA PRO A 136 -2.46 13.62 -8.25
C PRO A 136 -3.83 14.12 -8.70
N ILE A 137 -4.53 13.26 -9.45
CA ILE A 137 -5.95 13.45 -9.78
C ILE A 137 -6.75 12.67 -8.76
N TYR A 138 -7.60 13.34 -8.00
CA TYR A 138 -8.42 12.72 -6.97
C TYR A 138 -9.81 12.34 -7.49
N SER A 139 -10.40 11.29 -6.93
CA SER A 139 -11.73 10.79 -7.33
C SER A 139 -12.87 11.76 -7.01
N GLY A 140 -12.69 12.67 -6.06
CA GLY A 140 -13.72 13.62 -5.67
C GLY A 140 -15.03 12.92 -5.27
N SER A 141 -16.10 13.18 -6.00
CA SER A 141 -17.41 12.56 -5.79
C SER A 141 -17.57 11.18 -6.44
N ILE A 142 -16.60 10.71 -7.23
CA ILE A 142 -16.63 9.39 -7.86
C ILE A 142 -16.42 8.33 -6.77
N LYS A 143 -17.40 7.44 -6.61
CA LYS A 143 -17.45 6.50 -5.48
C LYS A 143 -16.81 5.14 -5.74
N THR A 144 -16.64 4.77 -7.02
CA THR A 144 -16.07 3.47 -7.40
C THR A 144 -14.74 3.65 -8.10
N LEU A 145 -13.82 2.73 -7.84
CA LEU A 145 -12.53 2.73 -8.52
C LEU A 145 -12.70 2.55 -10.03
N GLU A 146 -13.64 1.72 -10.46
CA GLU A 146 -13.88 1.47 -11.88
C GLU A 146 -14.29 2.75 -12.64
N GLU A 147 -15.23 3.51 -12.08
CA GLU A 147 -15.65 4.80 -12.67
C GLU A 147 -14.48 5.80 -12.68
N PHE A 148 -13.71 5.85 -11.59
CA PHE A 148 -12.55 6.71 -11.50
C PHE A 148 -11.49 6.37 -12.55
N LEU A 149 -11.19 5.08 -12.75
CA LEU A 149 -10.23 4.64 -13.76
C LEU A 149 -10.70 4.99 -15.18
N LYS A 150 -11.98 4.86 -15.48
CA LYS A 150 -12.55 5.32 -16.77
C LYS A 150 -12.38 6.84 -16.98
N TYR A 151 -12.34 7.60 -15.91
CA TYR A 151 -12.15 9.06 -15.97
C TYR A 151 -10.68 9.45 -16.21
N VAL A 152 -9.71 8.76 -15.57
CA VAL A 152 -8.28 9.15 -15.61
C VAL A 152 -7.46 8.47 -16.69
N ILE A 153 -7.93 7.33 -17.23
CA ILE A 153 -7.25 6.53 -18.26
C ILE A 153 -7.95 6.74 -19.62
N LYS A 154 -8.03 7.96 -20.06
CA LYS A 154 -8.52 8.31 -21.41
C LYS A 154 -7.36 8.51 -22.37
#